data_94352a090b598da864c72af98780365c
#
_entry.id   94352a090b598da864c72af98780365c
#
_cell.length_a   1.000
_cell.length_b   1.000
_cell.length_c   1.000
_cell.angle_alpha   90.00
_cell.angle_beta   90.00
_cell.angle_gamma   90.00
#
_symmetry.space_group_name_H-M   'P 1'
#
loop_
_entity.id
_entity.type
_entity.pdbx_description
1 polymer ?
#
loop_
_entity_poly.entity_id
_entity_poly.type
_entity_poly.pdbx_seq_one_letter_code
_entity_poly.pdbx_strand_id
1 'polypeptide(L)'
;DWSSDVCSSDLFFYSVQTIIDRLGKNAIPVQIPIGKEDDFIGLIDLFEMEAYYYKDDKGEDIEITAIPDDLKDLADEWHENLVEKVCELDDDLMMQYLEGEEPSVDDMKKALRKGTIACEAVPVFLGSAYKNKGVQKMLDGVIEYMPAPTDIPDITGVDEDGNEVVRHSSDDEPF
;
A
#
# COMPACT_ATOMS: atom_id res chain seq x y z
N ASP A 1 0.78 24.18 -20.61
CA ASP A 1 1.29 25.04 -19.54
C ASP A 1 0.99 24.36 -18.22
N TRP A 2 1.93 23.60 -17.74
CA TRP A 2 1.87 22.98 -16.41
C TRP A 2 2.24 24.05 -15.40
N SER A 3 1.30 24.92 -15.12
CA SER A 3 1.55 25.99 -14.19
C SER A 3 1.63 25.48 -12.76
N SER A 4 2.68 25.86 -12.17
CA SER A 4 3.30 25.68 -10.88
C SER A 4 2.46 26.10 -9.64
N ASP A 5 1.15 26.03 -9.66
CA ASP A 5 0.31 26.49 -8.55
C ASP A 5 -0.36 25.36 -7.75
N VAL A 6 -0.02 24.10 -8.03
CA VAL A 6 -0.44 22.98 -7.19
C VAL A 6 0.59 22.83 -6.07
N CYS A 7 0.23 23.23 -4.88
CA CYS A 7 1.02 23.04 -3.68
C CYS A 7 1.32 21.53 -3.51
N SER A 8 2.55 21.13 -3.35
CA SER A 8 3.01 19.75 -3.57
C SER A 8 2.54 18.70 -2.55
N SER A 9 2.04 19.07 -1.38
CA SER A 9 1.26 18.13 -0.56
C SER A 9 -0.05 17.78 -1.27
N ASP A 10 -0.65 18.75 -1.95
CA ASP A 10 -1.83 18.56 -2.77
C ASP A 10 -1.54 17.63 -3.94
N LEU A 11 -0.29 17.54 -4.42
CA LEU A 11 0.09 16.69 -5.54
C LEU A 11 -0.02 15.19 -5.21
N PHE A 12 0.37 14.76 -4.01
CA PHE A 12 0.20 13.37 -3.58
C PHE A 12 -1.29 13.01 -3.50
N PHE A 13 -2.07 13.81 -2.76
CA PHE A 13 -3.51 13.58 -2.60
C PHE A 13 -4.27 13.72 -3.92
N TYR A 14 -3.88 14.69 -4.75
CA TYR A 14 -4.41 14.83 -6.11
C TYR A 14 -4.09 13.62 -6.99
N SER A 15 -2.89 13.04 -6.87
CA SER A 15 -2.49 11.85 -7.62
C SER A 15 -3.30 10.63 -7.17
N VAL A 16 -3.50 10.44 -5.87
CA VAL A 16 -4.36 9.38 -5.33
C VAL A 16 -5.79 9.54 -5.85
N GLN A 17 -6.35 10.74 -5.77
CA GLN A 17 -7.70 11.01 -6.29
C GLN A 17 -7.78 10.74 -7.80
N THR A 18 -6.74 11.11 -8.55
CA THR A 18 -6.66 10.87 -10.00
C THR A 18 -6.65 9.36 -10.32
N ILE A 19 -5.99 8.54 -9.49
CA ILE A 19 -6.00 7.07 -9.63
C ILE A 19 -7.44 6.56 -9.46
N ILE A 20 -8.13 7.01 -8.42
CA ILE A 20 -9.52 6.63 -8.16
C ILE A 20 -10.43 7.05 -9.32
N ASP A 21 -10.37 8.31 -9.73
CA ASP A 21 -11.27 8.90 -10.73
C ASP A 21 -11.06 8.34 -12.14
N ARG A 22 -9.79 8.12 -12.53
CA ARG A 22 -9.46 7.72 -13.91
C ARG A 22 -9.35 6.22 -14.10
N LEU A 23 -8.89 5.49 -13.09
CA LEU A 23 -8.69 4.05 -13.19
C LEU A 23 -9.83 3.26 -12.56
N GLY A 24 -10.75 3.94 -11.83
CA GLY A 24 -11.89 3.29 -11.17
C GLY A 24 -11.44 2.21 -10.17
N LYS A 25 -10.25 2.36 -9.59
CA LYS A 25 -9.66 1.40 -8.65
C LYS A 25 -9.75 1.94 -7.23
N ASN A 26 -9.98 1.03 -6.29
CA ASN A 26 -9.92 1.33 -4.86
C ASN A 26 -8.45 1.50 -4.45
N ALA A 27 -7.94 2.73 -4.62
CA ALA A 27 -6.60 3.10 -4.19
C ALA A 27 -6.60 3.36 -2.69
N ILE A 28 -5.77 2.63 -1.97
CA ILE A 28 -5.64 2.71 -0.51
C ILE A 28 -4.24 3.22 -0.17
N PRO A 29 -4.07 4.51 0.16
CA PRO A 29 -2.79 5.01 0.65
C PRO A 29 -2.44 4.37 1.99
N VAL A 30 -1.26 3.78 2.05
CA VAL A 30 -0.71 3.18 3.27
C VAL A 30 0.33 4.07 3.93
N GLN A 31 0.66 5.18 3.28
CA GLN A 31 1.65 6.16 3.71
C GLN A 31 1.23 7.56 3.28
N ILE A 32 1.65 8.57 4.04
CA ILE A 32 1.56 9.99 3.66
C ILE A 32 2.93 10.68 3.73
N PRO A 33 3.19 11.72 2.89
CA PRO A 33 4.50 12.37 2.83
C PRO A 33 4.74 13.31 4.01
N ILE A 34 6.02 13.40 4.44
CA ILE A 34 6.53 14.47 5.30
C ILE A 34 7.36 15.41 4.42
N GLY A 35 6.88 16.64 4.27
CA GLY A 35 7.50 17.62 3.39
C GLY A 35 6.99 17.55 1.95
N LYS A 36 7.48 18.44 1.10
CA LYS A 36 6.97 18.69 -0.25
C LYS A 36 8.09 18.74 -1.26
N GLU A 37 7.93 18.10 -2.43
CA GLU A 37 8.88 18.15 -3.56
C GLU A 37 10.36 18.05 -3.14
N ASP A 38 11.11 19.16 -3.21
CA ASP A 38 12.50 19.17 -2.78
C ASP A 38 12.69 19.03 -1.29
N ASP A 39 11.69 19.43 -0.49
CA ASP A 39 11.66 19.31 0.96
C ASP A 39 11.08 17.96 1.43
N PHE A 40 10.91 16.99 0.54
CA PHE A 40 10.53 15.63 0.94
C PHE A 40 11.63 15.00 1.80
N ILE A 41 11.36 14.91 3.09
CA ILE A 41 12.32 14.45 4.11
C ILE A 41 11.97 13.10 4.69
N GLY A 42 10.70 12.65 4.54
CA GLY A 42 10.25 11.41 5.13
C GLY A 42 8.83 11.04 4.75
N LEU A 43 8.33 10.02 5.42
CA LEU A 43 6.96 9.54 5.26
C LEU A 43 6.39 9.12 6.62
N ILE A 44 5.07 9.10 6.72
CA ILE A 44 4.34 8.53 7.84
C ILE A 44 3.74 7.21 7.36
N ASP A 45 4.00 6.14 8.09
CA ASP A 45 3.36 4.84 7.89
C ASP A 45 2.02 4.85 8.63
N LEU A 46 0.94 4.66 7.91
CA LEU A 46 -0.41 4.76 8.45
C LEU A 46 -0.85 3.50 9.21
N PHE A 47 -0.19 2.36 9.03
CA PHE A 47 -0.47 1.17 9.83
C PHE A 47 0.18 1.25 11.20
N GLU A 48 1.47 1.59 11.23
CA GLU A 48 2.27 1.64 12.48
C GLU A 48 2.12 2.98 13.20
N MET A 49 1.55 4.01 12.54
CA MET A 49 1.45 5.39 13.04
C MET A 49 2.80 5.95 13.50
N GLU A 50 3.81 5.74 12.68
CA GLU A 50 5.18 6.18 12.93
C GLU A 50 5.71 7.03 11.77
N ALA A 51 6.60 7.97 12.09
CA ALA A 51 7.26 8.84 11.13
C ALA A 51 8.67 8.34 10.81
N TYR A 52 8.97 8.17 9.52
CA TYR A 52 10.25 7.72 8.99
C TYR A 52 10.97 8.88 8.32
N TYR A 53 12.08 9.33 8.91
CA TYR A 53 12.93 10.41 8.38
C TYR A 53 14.19 9.85 7.76
N TYR A 54 14.48 10.26 6.53
CA TYR A 54 15.68 9.89 5.78
C TYR A 54 16.73 10.99 5.94
N LYS A 55 17.80 10.71 6.69
CA LYS A 55 18.84 11.68 7.04
C LYS A 55 19.93 11.81 6.00
N ASP A 56 20.07 10.79 5.15
CA ASP A 56 21.08 10.74 4.11
C ASP A 56 20.46 10.67 2.70
N ASP A 57 21.28 10.96 1.68
CA ASP A 57 20.87 10.89 0.28
C ASP A 57 20.90 9.45 -0.28
N LYS A 58 21.31 8.47 0.54
CA LYS A 58 21.35 7.06 0.15
C LYS A 58 20.15 6.26 0.67
N GLY A 59 19.37 6.84 1.59
CA GLY A 59 18.24 6.19 2.22
C GLY A 59 18.64 5.05 3.18
N GLU A 60 19.89 5.04 3.66
CA GLU A 60 20.41 4.03 4.59
C GLU A 60 20.21 4.45 6.06
N ASP A 61 20.27 5.75 6.34
CA ASP A 61 20.08 6.31 7.69
C ASP A 61 18.63 6.73 7.88
N ILE A 62 17.84 5.84 8.43
CA ILE A 62 16.41 6.04 8.68
C ILE A 62 16.19 6.23 10.17
N GLU A 63 15.67 7.37 10.57
CA GLU A 63 15.21 7.63 11.93
C GLU A 63 13.70 7.43 12.04
N ILE A 64 13.30 6.53 12.93
CA ILE A 64 11.88 6.27 13.22
C ILE A 64 11.52 7.05 14.48
N THR A 65 10.49 7.89 14.41
CA THR A 65 10.03 8.73 15.51
C THR A 65 8.51 8.76 15.60
N ALA A 66 8.01 9.33 16.69
CA ALA A 66 6.60 9.68 16.77
C ALA A 66 6.23 10.73 15.71
N ILE A 67 4.99 10.71 15.27
CA ILE A 67 4.45 11.68 14.31
C ILE A 67 4.53 13.09 14.88
N PRO A 68 5.02 14.09 14.12
CA PRO A 68 5.02 15.48 14.55
C PRO A 68 3.62 16.01 14.85
N ASP A 69 3.49 16.87 15.85
CA ASP A 69 2.19 17.39 16.31
C ASP A 69 1.41 18.12 15.20
N ASP A 70 2.11 18.76 14.27
CA ASP A 70 1.53 19.48 13.13
C ASP A 70 0.97 18.56 12.03
N LEU A 71 1.38 17.30 11.99
CA LEU A 71 0.92 16.28 11.03
C LEU A 71 0.02 15.23 11.68
N LYS A 72 -0.15 15.28 13.00
CA LYS A 72 -0.88 14.25 13.73
C LYS A 72 -2.35 14.19 13.31
N ASP A 73 -3.03 15.33 13.27
CA ASP A 73 -4.46 15.38 12.88
C ASP A 73 -4.66 14.82 11.46
N LEU A 74 -3.73 15.14 10.54
CA LEU A 74 -3.75 14.61 9.17
C LEU A 74 -3.48 13.10 9.15
N ALA A 75 -2.52 12.63 9.93
CA ALA A 75 -2.21 11.21 10.01
C ALA A 75 -3.38 10.40 10.61
N ASP A 76 -4.02 10.93 11.65
CA ASP A 76 -5.18 10.31 12.28
C ASP A 76 -6.35 10.21 11.27
N GLU A 77 -6.64 11.28 10.52
CA GLU A 77 -7.67 11.28 9.46
C GLU A 77 -7.37 10.22 8.38
N TRP A 78 -6.13 10.13 7.92
CA TRP A 78 -5.77 9.16 6.88
C TRP A 78 -5.68 7.74 7.41
N HIS A 79 -5.32 7.56 8.69
CA HIS A 79 -5.39 6.26 9.35
C HIS A 79 -6.84 5.76 9.46
N GLU A 80 -7.78 6.60 9.91
CA GLU A 80 -9.20 6.25 9.96
C GLU A 80 -9.73 5.85 8.56
N ASN A 81 -9.38 6.61 7.52
CA ASN A 81 -9.71 6.27 6.13
C ASN A 81 -9.11 4.94 5.68
N LEU A 82 -7.87 4.65 6.09
CA LEU A 82 -7.20 3.37 5.80
C LEU A 82 -7.96 2.22 6.47
N VAL A 83 -8.25 2.34 7.77
CA VAL A 83 -8.98 1.31 8.54
C VAL A 83 -10.33 1.03 7.92
N GLU A 84 -11.13 2.07 7.61
CA GLU A 84 -12.44 1.93 6.99
C GLU A 84 -12.36 1.16 5.66
N LYS A 85 -11.48 1.59 4.75
CA LYS A 85 -11.31 0.95 3.44
C LYS A 85 -10.78 -0.48 3.51
N VAL A 86 -9.92 -0.78 4.47
CA VAL A 86 -9.40 -2.14 4.68
C VAL A 86 -10.49 -3.04 5.27
N CYS A 87 -11.29 -2.54 6.22
CA CYS A 87 -12.42 -3.27 6.77
C CYS A 87 -13.47 -3.62 5.71
N GLU A 88 -13.67 -2.77 4.69
CA GLU A 88 -14.57 -3.06 3.56
C GLU A 88 -14.14 -4.30 2.74
N LEU A 89 -12.89 -4.74 2.85
CA LEU A 89 -12.34 -5.90 2.13
C LEU A 89 -12.57 -7.23 2.86
N ASP A 90 -12.99 -7.20 4.14
CA ASP A 90 -13.19 -8.40 4.93
C ASP A 90 -14.35 -8.22 5.92
N ASP A 91 -15.37 -9.07 5.77
CA ASP A 91 -16.63 -8.97 6.54
C ASP A 91 -16.40 -9.12 8.06
N ASP A 92 -15.43 -9.95 8.49
CA ASP A 92 -15.13 -10.16 9.90
C ASP A 92 -14.49 -8.92 10.52
N LEU A 93 -13.58 -8.25 9.79
CA LEU A 93 -12.98 -6.98 10.22
C LEU A 93 -14.00 -5.84 10.23
N MET A 94 -14.91 -5.81 9.26
CA MET A 94 -16.00 -4.82 9.23
C MET A 94 -16.89 -4.98 10.46
N MET A 95 -17.20 -6.21 10.89
CA MET A 95 -18.00 -6.44 12.08
C MET A 95 -17.29 -5.94 13.36
N GLN A 96 -15.99 -6.22 13.50
CA GLN A 96 -15.19 -5.73 14.63
C GLN A 96 -15.16 -4.20 14.68
N TYR A 97 -14.95 -3.56 13.54
CA TYR A 97 -14.93 -2.10 13.42
C TYR A 97 -16.27 -1.48 13.82
N LEU A 98 -17.40 -2.08 13.39
CA LEU A 98 -18.75 -1.63 13.75
C LEU A 98 -19.09 -1.82 15.24
N GLU A 99 -18.46 -2.79 15.90
CA GLU A 99 -18.57 -3.02 17.35
C GLU A 99 -17.71 -2.02 18.16
N GLY A 100 -16.91 -1.20 17.47
CA GLY A 100 -16.03 -0.20 18.06
C GLY A 100 -14.68 -0.76 18.52
N GLU A 101 -14.31 -1.94 18.02
CA GLU A 101 -12.99 -2.54 18.23
C GLU A 101 -12.12 -2.26 17.00
N GLU A 102 -10.96 -1.64 17.21
CA GLU A 102 -9.99 -1.39 16.14
C GLU A 102 -9.27 -2.71 15.80
N PRO A 103 -9.28 -3.13 14.50
CA PRO A 103 -8.60 -4.34 14.07
C PRO A 103 -7.08 -4.28 14.30
N SER A 104 -6.45 -5.44 14.51
CA SER A 104 -5.00 -5.47 14.63
C SER A 104 -4.32 -5.11 13.29
N VAL A 105 -3.13 -4.49 13.37
CA VAL A 105 -2.32 -4.14 12.18
C VAL A 105 -2.06 -5.37 11.30
N ASP A 106 -1.79 -6.52 11.92
CA ASP A 106 -1.53 -7.77 11.19
C ASP A 106 -2.77 -8.26 10.42
N ASP A 107 -3.96 -8.13 10.99
CA ASP A 107 -5.18 -8.57 10.32
C ASP A 107 -5.59 -7.59 9.22
N MET A 108 -5.39 -6.30 9.44
CA MET A 108 -5.55 -5.27 8.38
C MET A 108 -4.61 -5.51 7.20
N LYS A 109 -3.32 -5.82 7.45
CA LYS A 109 -2.35 -6.15 6.40
C LYS A 109 -2.75 -7.40 5.62
N LYS A 110 -3.26 -8.44 6.28
CA LYS A 110 -3.77 -9.66 5.63
C LYS A 110 -5.00 -9.38 4.76
N ALA A 111 -5.94 -8.57 5.25
CA ALA A 111 -7.13 -8.18 4.49
C ALA A 111 -6.75 -7.37 3.24
N LEU A 112 -5.84 -6.40 3.38
CA LEU A 112 -5.34 -5.62 2.25
C LEU A 112 -4.61 -6.51 1.23
N ARG A 113 -3.80 -7.49 1.67
CA ARG A 113 -3.18 -8.48 0.79
C ARG A 113 -4.23 -9.27 0.02
N LYS A 114 -5.24 -9.78 0.71
CA LYS A 114 -6.36 -10.54 0.10
C LYS A 114 -7.08 -9.72 -0.95
N GLY A 115 -7.44 -8.46 -0.64
CA GLY A 115 -8.04 -7.53 -1.57
C GLY A 115 -7.14 -7.18 -2.76
N THR A 116 -5.82 -7.09 -2.55
CA THR A 116 -4.84 -6.84 -3.62
C THR A 116 -4.76 -8.03 -4.59
N ILE A 117 -4.70 -9.26 -4.07
CA ILE A 117 -4.68 -10.49 -4.87
C ILE A 117 -5.99 -10.64 -5.66
N ALA A 118 -7.12 -10.27 -5.06
CA ALA A 118 -8.42 -10.27 -5.74
C ALA A 118 -8.60 -9.11 -6.74
N CYS A 119 -7.63 -8.19 -6.86
CA CYS A 119 -7.71 -6.96 -7.65
C CYS A 119 -8.84 -5.99 -7.23
N GLU A 120 -9.30 -6.08 -6.00
CA GLU A 120 -10.32 -5.23 -5.39
C GLU A 120 -9.74 -3.97 -4.76
N ALA A 121 -8.48 -4.04 -4.31
CA ALA A 121 -7.75 -2.93 -3.72
C ALA A 121 -6.36 -2.77 -4.33
N VAL A 122 -5.84 -1.54 -4.28
CA VAL A 122 -4.48 -1.20 -4.72
C VAL A 122 -3.80 -0.39 -3.62
N PRO A 123 -2.85 -0.98 -2.86
CA PRO A 123 -2.08 -0.25 -1.88
C PRO A 123 -1.19 0.79 -2.56
N VAL A 124 -1.22 2.02 -2.06
CA VAL A 124 -0.45 3.14 -2.62
C VAL A 124 0.68 3.51 -1.66
N PHE A 125 1.89 3.36 -2.17
CA PHE A 125 3.13 3.77 -1.50
C PHE A 125 3.65 5.05 -2.12
N LEU A 126 4.46 5.77 -1.36
CA LEU A 126 5.13 6.97 -1.83
C LEU A 126 6.65 6.89 -1.63
N GLY A 127 7.38 7.61 -2.45
CA GLY A 127 8.82 7.69 -2.32
C GLY A 127 9.47 8.51 -3.43
N SER A 128 10.76 8.78 -3.25
CA SER A 128 11.59 9.43 -4.26
C SER A 128 12.73 8.50 -4.67
N ALA A 129 12.61 7.88 -5.83
CA ALA A 129 13.66 7.01 -6.37
C ALA A 129 14.99 7.77 -6.56
N TYR A 130 14.93 9.02 -6.99
CA TYR A 130 16.13 9.85 -7.19
C TYR A 130 16.87 10.14 -5.87
N LYS A 131 16.11 10.40 -4.78
CA LYS A 131 16.67 10.64 -3.44
C LYS A 131 16.79 9.36 -2.62
N ASN A 132 16.46 8.19 -3.19
CA ASN A 132 16.42 6.87 -2.54
C ASN A 132 15.65 6.85 -1.20
N LYS A 133 14.57 7.64 -1.11
CA LYS A 133 13.71 7.75 0.09
C LYS A 133 12.40 7.00 -0.13
N GLY A 134 12.00 6.15 0.81
CA GLY A 134 10.78 5.34 0.72
C GLY A 134 10.90 4.05 -0.09
N VAL A 135 12.06 3.79 -0.72
CA VAL A 135 12.26 2.62 -1.59
C VAL A 135 12.18 1.31 -0.80
N GLN A 136 12.78 1.27 0.39
CA GLN A 136 12.78 0.10 1.26
C GLN A 136 11.35 -0.29 1.66
N LYS A 137 10.58 0.67 2.14
CA LYS A 137 9.16 0.44 2.51
C LYS A 137 8.31 0.01 1.31
N MET A 138 8.60 0.52 0.11
CA MET A 138 7.92 0.05 -1.10
C MET A 138 8.28 -1.40 -1.44
N LEU A 139 9.55 -1.79 -1.28
CA LEU A 139 9.98 -3.17 -1.51
C LEU A 139 9.38 -4.13 -0.47
N ASP A 140 9.31 -3.71 0.79
CA ASP A 140 8.59 -4.47 1.83
C ASP A 140 7.12 -4.64 1.45
N GLY A 141 6.47 -3.58 0.95
CA GLY A 141 5.10 -3.63 0.45
C GLY A 141 4.91 -4.57 -0.74
N VAL A 142 5.89 -4.69 -1.64
CA VAL A 142 5.85 -5.70 -2.72
C VAL A 142 5.81 -7.11 -2.12
N ILE A 143 6.64 -7.39 -1.10
CA ILE A 143 6.68 -8.69 -0.43
C ILE A 143 5.39 -8.96 0.33
N GLU A 144 4.85 -7.94 1.01
CA GLU A 144 3.66 -8.06 1.86
C GLU A 144 2.36 -8.21 1.06
N TYR A 145 2.20 -7.46 -0.05
CA TYR A 145 0.90 -7.34 -0.73
C TYR A 145 0.83 -7.97 -2.11
N MET A 146 1.96 -8.14 -2.81
CA MET A 146 1.90 -8.75 -4.15
C MET A 146 1.74 -10.27 -4.07
N PRO A 147 0.97 -10.88 -5.01
CA PRO A 147 0.80 -12.32 -5.03
C PRO A 147 2.10 -13.03 -5.41
N ALA A 148 2.44 -14.07 -4.67
CA ALA A 148 3.42 -15.06 -5.12
C ALA A 148 2.77 -16.01 -6.14
N PRO A 149 3.56 -16.73 -6.97
CA PRO A 149 3.01 -17.74 -7.87
C PRO A 149 2.15 -18.79 -7.17
N THR A 150 2.45 -19.08 -5.90
CA THR A 150 1.69 -20.02 -5.06
C THR A 150 0.35 -19.47 -4.53
N ASP A 151 0.14 -18.17 -4.60
CA ASP A 151 -1.13 -17.53 -4.20
C ASP A 151 -2.16 -17.54 -5.35
N ILE A 152 -1.71 -17.87 -6.57
CA ILE A 152 -2.56 -17.89 -7.76
C ILE A 152 -3.14 -19.31 -7.95
N PRO A 153 -4.44 -19.43 -8.28
CA PRO A 153 -5.02 -20.74 -8.54
C PRO A 153 -4.32 -21.45 -9.69
N ASP A 154 -4.38 -22.78 -9.66
CA ASP A 154 -3.79 -23.64 -10.66
C ASP A 154 -4.25 -23.30 -12.08
N ILE A 155 -3.33 -23.35 -13.02
CA ILE A 155 -3.64 -23.08 -14.43
C ILE A 155 -4.18 -24.38 -15.06
N THR A 156 -5.41 -24.31 -15.57
CA THR A 156 -6.01 -25.38 -16.35
C THR A 156 -5.85 -25.11 -17.85
N GLY A 157 -5.41 -26.09 -18.58
CA GLY A 157 -5.25 -26.04 -20.04
C GLY A 157 -5.69 -27.35 -20.68
N VAL A 158 -5.53 -27.44 -22.00
CA VAL A 158 -5.86 -28.66 -22.77
C VAL A 158 -4.57 -29.09 -23.48
N ASP A 159 -4.24 -30.38 -23.42
CA ASP A 159 -3.11 -30.95 -24.15
C ASP A 159 -3.43 -31.13 -25.65
N GLU A 160 -2.43 -31.59 -26.42
CA GLU A 160 -2.58 -31.82 -27.86
C GLU A 160 -3.64 -32.90 -28.21
N ASP A 161 -3.95 -33.77 -27.24
CA ASP A 161 -4.96 -34.84 -27.38
C ASP A 161 -6.35 -34.40 -26.91
N GLY A 162 -6.51 -33.16 -26.42
CA GLY A 162 -7.77 -32.59 -25.97
C GLY A 162 -8.12 -32.94 -24.51
N ASN A 163 -7.19 -33.49 -23.72
CA ASN A 163 -7.40 -33.75 -22.29
C ASN A 163 -7.13 -32.53 -21.46
N GLU A 164 -7.90 -32.37 -20.39
CA GLU A 164 -7.68 -31.29 -19.41
C GLU A 164 -6.43 -31.57 -18.58
N VAL A 165 -5.51 -30.61 -18.56
CA VAL A 165 -4.25 -30.68 -17.82
C VAL A 165 -4.20 -29.51 -16.83
N VAL A 166 -3.93 -29.83 -15.56
CA VAL A 166 -3.74 -28.84 -14.50
C VAL A 166 -2.24 -28.67 -14.23
N ARG A 167 -1.80 -27.43 -14.10
CA ARG A 167 -0.43 -27.08 -13.69
C ARG A 167 -0.46 -26.32 -12.37
N HIS A 168 0.31 -26.81 -11.43
CA HIS A 168 0.47 -26.20 -10.12
C HIS A 168 1.72 -25.33 -10.09
N SER A 169 1.67 -24.21 -9.35
CA SER A 169 2.85 -23.40 -9.07
C SER A 169 3.64 -24.06 -7.93
N SER A 170 4.58 -24.94 -8.29
CA SER A 170 5.41 -25.68 -7.33
C SER A 170 6.83 -25.82 -7.86
N ASP A 171 7.82 -25.71 -6.95
CA ASP A 171 9.24 -25.92 -7.26
C ASP A 171 9.56 -27.40 -7.57
N ASP A 172 8.65 -28.31 -7.20
CA ASP A 172 8.82 -29.76 -7.40
C ASP A 172 8.29 -30.24 -8.76
N GLU A 173 7.59 -29.38 -9.52
CA GLU A 173 7.09 -29.73 -10.85
C GLU A 173 8.16 -29.50 -11.93
N PRO A 174 8.31 -30.43 -12.89
CA PRO A 174 9.24 -30.26 -14.00
C PRO A 174 8.80 -29.12 -14.93
N PHE A 175 9.77 -28.39 -15.47
CA PHE A 175 9.56 -27.39 -16.51
C PHE A 175 9.05 -28.02 -17.82
#